data_0eed49e424280d623446121b04b23062
#
_entry.id   0eed49e424280d623446121b04b23062
#
_cell.length_a   1.000
_cell.length_b   1.000
_cell.length_c   1.000
_cell.angle_alpha   90.00
_cell.angle_beta   90.00
_cell.angle_gamma   90.00
#
_symmetry.space_group_name_H-M   'P 1'
#
loop_
_entity.id
_entity.type
_entity.pdbx_description
1 polymer ?
#
loop_
_entity_poly.entity_id
_entity_poly.type
_entity_poly.pdbx_seq_one_letter_code
_entity_poly.pdbx_strand_id
1 'polypeptide(L)'
;LLDGDGKLADVELDELETTIGADGTGAVHLPTDYRTKRQKGADYPLAEASSLKKGWAEQAGAFADYLTGRTPEQVSLLKLDNDGKPTDADLLAGCTIAVDRYRDAVVKACSNAKGLGAAKGDRVSLGVEAVNASSDVTATDDRDVNAEIDVSLVALTLDAEGRVTSAVADMAEPALTVASDGGITAPDKVETKLEQGDRYGMRGASSLNKEWYEHSEGFCSYLKGKTRAEVAAIPADGS
;
A
#
# COMPACT_ATOMS: atom_id res chain seq x y z
N LEU A 1 -1.69 -4.94 -12.75
CA LEU A 1 -2.51 -4.96 -13.96
C LEU A 1 -2.59 -6.36 -14.53
N LEU A 2 -3.80 -6.82 -14.87
CA LEU A 2 -4.01 -8.09 -15.57
C LEU A 2 -4.32 -7.82 -17.05
N ASP A 3 -3.84 -8.70 -17.93
CA ASP A 3 -4.21 -8.71 -19.34
C ASP A 3 -5.54 -9.46 -19.59
N GLY A 4 -5.96 -9.54 -20.86
CA GLY A 4 -7.20 -10.22 -21.26
C GLY A 4 -7.21 -11.75 -21.03
N ASP A 5 -6.04 -12.35 -20.80
CA ASP A 5 -5.87 -13.77 -20.49
C ASP A 5 -5.74 -14.03 -18.98
N GLY A 6 -5.87 -12.98 -18.15
CA GLY A 6 -5.76 -13.05 -16.70
C GLY A 6 -4.32 -13.19 -16.19
N LYS A 7 -3.33 -12.85 -17.01
CA LYS A 7 -1.91 -12.83 -16.61
C LYS A 7 -1.50 -11.44 -16.16
N LEU A 8 -0.50 -11.37 -15.30
CA LEU A 8 0.12 -10.13 -14.89
C LEU A 8 0.78 -9.45 -16.08
N ALA A 9 0.26 -8.30 -16.49
CA ALA A 9 0.81 -7.47 -17.58
C ALA A 9 1.82 -6.45 -17.07
N ASP A 10 1.60 -5.95 -15.85
CA ASP A 10 2.49 -5.01 -15.17
C ASP A 10 2.25 -5.08 -13.66
N VAL A 11 3.31 -4.92 -12.86
CA VAL A 11 3.28 -5.01 -11.39
C VAL A 11 4.09 -3.87 -10.80
N GLU A 12 3.50 -3.13 -9.89
CA GLU A 12 4.18 -2.12 -9.09
C GLU A 12 4.09 -2.51 -7.61
N LEU A 13 5.20 -2.42 -6.90
CA LEU A 13 5.31 -2.77 -5.49
C LEU A 13 5.92 -1.61 -4.70
N ASP A 14 5.38 -1.36 -3.53
CA ASP A 14 5.98 -0.47 -2.54
C ASP A 14 5.66 -0.97 -1.13
N GLU A 15 6.38 -0.47 -0.14
CA GLU A 15 6.16 -0.82 1.26
C GLU A 15 6.43 0.38 2.16
N LEU A 16 5.47 0.69 3.02
CA LEU A 16 5.68 1.55 4.17
C LEU A 16 6.18 0.69 5.33
N GLU A 17 7.38 0.99 5.82
CA GLU A 17 7.94 0.40 7.02
C GLU A 17 8.21 1.49 8.04
N THR A 18 7.42 1.47 9.13
CA THR A 18 7.52 2.43 10.21
C THR A 18 7.17 1.77 11.54
N THR A 19 7.53 2.41 12.64
CA THR A 19 7.35 1.85 13.98
C THR A 19 6.77 2.90 14.91
N ILE A 20 5.70 2.54 15.61
CA ILE A 20 5.19 3.27 16.76
C ILE A 20 5.73 2.57 18.01
N GLY A 21 6.30 3.33 18.92
CA GLY A 21 6.77 2.83 20.21
C GLY A 21 6.07 3.51 21.38
N ALA A 22 6.23 2.96 22.57
CA ALA A 22 5.83 3.61 23.82
C ALA A 22 6.89 3.36 24.89
N ASP A 23 7.01 4.25 25.84
CA ASP A 23 7.84 4.05 27.04
C ASP A 23 6.99 3.69 28.27
N GLY A 24 7.65 3.34 29.38
CA GLY A 24 6.98 2.92 30.62
C GLY A 24 6.21 4.05 31.35
N THR A 25 6.12 5.25 30.77
CA THR A 25 5.30 6.36 31.27
C THR A 25 4.07 6.61 30.39
N GLY A 26 3.79 5.73 29.42
CA GLY A 26 2.69 5.87 28.49
C GLY A 26 2.92 6.93 27.40
N ALA A 27 4.15 7.46 27.28
CA ALA A 27 4.48 8.38 26.18
C ALA A 27 4.68 7.62 24.87
N VAL A 28 3.97 8.05 23.82
CA VAL A 28 4.00 7.46 22.48
C VAL A 28 5.11 8.10 21.65
N HIS A 29 5.93 7.27 21.05
CA HIS A 29 6.99 7.67 20.13
C HIS A 29 6.54 7.43 18.70
N LEU A 30 6.08 8.47 18.04
CA LEU A 30 5.63 8.43 16.65
C LEU A 30 6.83 8.42 15.68
N PRO A 31 6.68 7.81 14.49
CA PRO A 31 7.68 7.89 13.45
C PRO A 31 7.96 9.34 13.05
N THR A 32 9.19 9.63 12.64
CA THR A 32 9.58 10.92 12.05
C THR A 32 9.72 10.86 10.53
N ASP A 33 9.69 9.65 9.96
CA ASP A 33 9.81 9.41 8.52
C ASP A 33 8.70 8.44 8.07
N TYR A 34 7.77 8.96 7.28
CA TYR A 34 6.63 8.24 6.71
C TYR A 34 6.84 7.86 5.24
N ARG A 35 8.06 8.05 4.71
CA ARG A 35 8.39 7.64 3.33
C ARG A 35 8.36 6.12 3.22
N THR A 36 7.84 5.64 2.09
CA THR A 36 7.93 4.23 1.72
C THR A 36 9.38 3.82 1.42
N LYS A 37 9.65 2.52 1.30
CA LYS A 37 10.97 2.02 0.91
C LYS A 37 11.41 2.54 -0.45
N ARG A 38 10.47 2.66 -1.40
CA ARG A 38 10.76 3.25 -2.72
C ARG A 38 11.06 4.75 -2.61
N GLN A 39 10.32 5.50 -1.83
CA GLN A 39 10.55 6.93 -1.60
C GLN A 39 11.87 7.20 -0.84
N LYS A 40 12.26 6.32 0.06
CA LYS A 40 13.57 6.37 0.75
C LYS A 40 14.72 6.13 -0.22
N GLY A 41 14.52 5.30 -1.25
CA GLY A 41 15.55 5.01 -2.23
C GLY A 41 16.87 4.55 -1.57
N ALA A 42 17.95 5.29 -1.78
CA ALA A 42 19.26 4.99 -1.20
C ALA A 42 19.32 5.19 0.33
N ASP A 43 18.43 5.98 0.92
CA ASP A 43 18.36 6.16 2.38
C ASP A 43 17.86 4.88 3.08
N TYR A 44 17.23 3.94 2.35
CA TYR A 44 16.93 2.62 2.88
C TYR A 44 18.13 1.70 2.75
N PRO A 45 18.82 1.29 3.84
CA PRO A 45 20.19 0.78 3.81
C PRO A 45 20.33 -0.69 3.35
N LEU A 46 19.46 -1.14 2.44
CA LEU A 46 19.49 -2.53 1.97
C LEU A 46 20.70 -2.84 1.08
N ALA A 47 21.13 -1.91 0.23
CA ALA A 47 22.21 -2.16 -0.73
C ALA A 47 23.53 -2.56 -0.05
N GLU A 48 23.82 -2.01 1.12
CA GLU A 48 25.02 -2.34 1.89
C GLU A 48 24.95 -3.76 2.50
N ALA A 49 23.75 -4.14 2.97
CA ALA A 49 23.51 -5.43 3.59
C ALA A 49 23.27 -6.57 2.57
N SER A 50 22.79 -6.22 1.37
CA SER A 50 22.46 -7.20 0.33
C SER A 50 23.72 -7.80 -0.32
N SER A 51 23.71 -9.12 -0.53
CA SER A 51 24.73 -9.83 -1.32
C SER A 51 24.79 -9.36 -2.78
N LEU A 52 23.68 -8.88 -3.33
CA LEU A 52 23.59 -8.34 -4.69
C LEU A 52 24.08 -6.88 -4.79
N LYS A 53 24.32 -6.21 -3.66
CA LYS A 53 24.60 -4.76 -3.62
C LYS A 53 23.55 -3.90 -4.30
N LYS A 54 22.32 -4.37 -4.35
CA LYS A 54 21.14 -3.70 -4.90
C LYS A 54 20.24 -3.18 -3.79
N GLY A 55 19.67 -1.99 -4.00
CA GLY A 55 18.68 -1.38 -3.11
C GLY A 55 17.35 -2.08 -3.17
N TRP A 56 16.44 -1.70 -2.26
CA TRP A 56 15.13 -2.31 -2.17
C TRP A 56 14.32 -2.17 -3.47
N ALA A 57 14.29 -0.97 -4.04
CA ALA A 57 13.51 -0.69 -5.25
C ALA A 57 13.99 -1.52 -6.47
N GLU A 58 15.31 -1.76 -6.58
CA GLU A 58 15.86 -2.60 -7.65
C GLU A 58 15.46 -4.07 -7.46
N GLN A 59 15.50 -4.58 -6.22
CA GLN A 59 15.14 -5.97 -5.92
C GLN A 59 13.62 -6.20 -6.02
N ALA A 60 12.81 -5.26 -5.56
CA ALA A 60 11.36 -5.29 -5.73
C ALA A 60 10.96 -5.19 -7.21
N GLY A 61 11.66 -4.37 -8.01
CA GLY A 61 11.50 -4.31 -9.45
C GLY A 61 11.81 -5.64 -10.13
N ALA A 62 12.94 -6.27 -9.78
CA ALA A 62 13.30 -7.59 -10.31
C ALA A 62 12.25 -8.66 -9.96
N PHE A 63 11.64 -8.58 -8.78
CA PHE A 63 10.53 -9.46 -8.41
C PHE A 63 9.28 -9.16 -9.25
N ALA A 64 8.91 -7.90 -9.43
CA ALA A 64 7.78 -7.49 -10.27
C ALA A 64 7.95 -7.96 -11.73
N ASP A 65 9.15 -7.77 -12.31
CA ASP A 65 9.50 -8.24 -13.65
C ASP A 65 9.38 -9.76 -13.76
N TYR A 66 9.85 -10.49 -12.75
CA TYR A 66 9.74 -11.95 -12.70
C TYR A 66 8.28 -12.44 -12.66
N LEU A 67 7.38 -11.67 -12.06
CA LEU A 67 5.94 -11.99 -12.00
C LEU A 67 5.22 -11.74 -13.34
N THR A 68 5.72 -10.84 -14.17
CA THR A 68 5.08 -10.46 -15.44
C THR A 68 4.92 -11.68 -16.36
N GLY A 69 3.74 -11.82 -16.95
CA GLY A 69 3.34 -12.96 -17.79
C GLY A 69 2.84 -14.19 -17.03
N ARG A 70 2.92 -14.22 -15.70
CA ARG A 70 2.40 -15.30 -14.85
C ARG A 70 0.92 -15.10 -14.53
N THR A 71 0.22 -16.21 -14.28
CA THR A 71 -1.13 -16.17 -13.71
C THR A 71 -1.06 -16.00 -12.19
N PRO A 72 -2.13 -15.50 -11.53
CA PRO A 72 -2.20 -15.41 -10.06
C PRO A 72 -1.94 -16.76 -9.37
N GLU A 73 -2.39 -17.85 -9.96
CA GLU A 73 -2.13 -19.20 -9.45
C GLU A 73 -0.63 -19.54 -9.50
N GLN A 74 0.05 -19.24 -10.61
CA GLN A 74 1.50 -19.45 -10.72
C GLN A 74 2.27 -18.60 -9.70
N VAL A 75 1.80 -17.40 -9.41
CA VAL A 75 2.38 -16.53 -8.36
C VAL A 75 2.19 -17.16 -6.97
N SER A 76 1.00 -17.65 -6.65
CA SER A 76 0.71 -18.28 -5.35
C SER A 76 1.56 -19.53 -5.08
N LEU A 77 1.99 -20.22 -6.13
CA LEU A 77 2.81 -21.43 -6.07
C LEU A 77 4.32 -21.18 -6.09
N LEU A 78 4.78 -19.92 -6.03
CA LEU A 78 6.20 -19.60 -5.96
C LEU A 78 6.85 -20.26 -4.75
N LYS A 79 7.95 -20.97 -5.02
CA LYS A 79 8.72 -21.63 -3.95
C LYS A 79 9.60 -20.61 -3.24
N LEU A 80 9.43 -20.54 -1.94
CA LEU A 80 10.22 -19.70 -1.04
C LEU A 80 10.88 -20.58 0.02
N ASP A 81 11.94 -20.10 0.61
CA ASP A 81 12.56 -20.71 1.79
C ASP A 81 11.79 -20.37 3.09
N ASN A 82 12.30 -20.81 4.22
CA ASN A 82 11.69 -20.57 5.53
C ASN A 82 11.70 -19.09 5.96
N ASP A 83 12.56 -18.28 5.34
CA ASP A 83 12.66 -16.83 5.56
C ASP A 83 11.81 -16.02 4.57
N GLY A 84 11.02 -16.68 3.72
CA GLY A 84 10.20 -16.05 2.69
C GLY A 84 10.98 -15.58 1.46
N LYS A 85 12.26 -16.00 1.32
CA LYS A 85 13.11 -15.60 0.19
C LYS A 85 12.92 -16.54 -1.01
N PRO A 86 13.14 -16.03 -2.23
CA PRO A 86 13.09 -16.86 -3.43
C PRO A 86 14.08 -18.04 -3.38
N THR A 87 13.68 -19.19 -3.96
CA THR A 87 14.58 -20.33 -4.18
C THR A 87 14.86 -20.57 -5.66
N ASP A 88 14.14 -19.91 -6.56
CA ASP A 88 14.34 -19.97 -8.01
C ASP A 88 15.61 -19.19 -8.40
N ALA A 89 16.50 -19.81 -9.19
CA ALA A 89 17.79 -19.23 -9.52
C ALA A 89 17.69 -17.95 -10.38
N ASP A 90 16.71 -17.88 -11.27
CA ASP A 90 16.51 -16.71 -12.14
C ASP A 90 16.04 -15.51 -11.32
N LEU A 91 15.16 -15.74 -10.33
CA LEU A 91 14.72 -14.68 -9.43
C LEU A 91 15.84 -14.28 -8.45
N LEU A 92 16.60 -15.23 -7.91
CA LEU A 92 17.71 -14.97 -6.99
C LEU A 92 18.81 -14.09 -7.61
N ALA A 93 18.98 -14.12 -8.93
CA ALA A 93 19.91 -13.24 -9.64
C ALA A 93 19.54 -11.74 -9.54
N GLY A 94 18.30 -11.44 -9.23
CA GLY A 94 17.78 -10.07 -9.12
C GLY A 94 17.22 -9.69 -7.76
N CYS A 95 16.76 -10.68 -6.95
CA CYS A 95 16.03 -10.45 -5.72
C CYS A 95 16.40 -11.50 -4.65
N THR A 96 16.88 -11.04 -3.51
CA THR A 96 17.24 -11.87 -2.34
C THR A 96 16.50 -11.45 -1.06
N ILE A 97 15.59 -10.48 -1.15
CA ILE A 97 14.72 -10.09 -0.04
C ILE A 97 13.61 -11.13 0.17
N ALA A 98 13.01 -11.15 1.35
CA ALA A 98 11.78 -11.87 1.60
C ALA A 98 10.66 -11.31 0.73
N VAL A 99 9.96 -12.18 -0.01
CA VAL A 99 8.90 -11.79 -0.96
C VAL A 99 7.55 -12.45 -0.67
N ASP A 100 7.44 -13.21 0.40
CA ASP A 100 6.24 -13.91 0.81
C ASP A 100 5.03 -12.98 0.94
N ARG A 101 5.19 -11.86 1.65
CA ARG A 101 4.14 -10.85 1.84
C ARG A 101 3.79 -10.13 0.53
N TYR A 102 4.79 -9.85 -0.31
CA TYR A 102 4.54 -9.23 -1.63
C TYR A 102 3.83 -10.20 -2.57
N ARG A 103 4.21 -11.49 -2.57
CA ARG A 103 3.51 -12.54 -3.28
C ARG A 103 2.03 -12.58 -2.90
N ASP A 104 1.74 -12.60 -1.60
CA ASP A 104 0.39 -12.69 -1.08
C ASP A 104 -0.41 -11.40 -1.39
N ALA A 105 0.23 -10.22 -1.33
CA ALA A 105 -0.38 -8.95 -1.73
C ALA A 105 -0.70 -8.91 -3.24
N VAL A 106 0.17 -9.44 -4.10
CA VAL A 106 -0.08 -9.54 -5.55
C VAL A 106 -1.26 -10.48 -5.83
N VAL A 107 -1.30 -11.65 -5.18
CA VAL A 107 -2.43 -12.58 -5.33
C VAL A 107 -3.74 -11.94 -4.89
N LYS A 108 -3.73 -11.22 -3.77
CA LYS A 108 -4.88 -10.45 -3.28
C LYS A 108 -5.31 -9.36 -4.27
N ALA A 109 -4.35 -8.60 -4.80
CA ALA A 109 -4.63 -7.58 -5.81
C ALA A 109 -5.25 -8.16 -7.08
N CYS A 110 -4.78 -9.34 -7.54
CA CYS A 110 -5.37 -10.05 -8.67
C CYS A 110 -6.81 -10.49 -8.39
N SER A 111 -7.10 -10.96 -7.17
CA SER A 111 -8.45 -11.39 -6.77
C SER A 111 -9.43 -10.21 -6.72
N ASN A 112 -8.94 -9.01 -6.45
CA ASN A 112 -9.72 -7.77 -6.38
C ASN A 112 -9.81 -7.04 -7.74
N ALA A 113 -9.08 -7.52 -8.75
CA ALA A 113 -9.01 -6.83 -10.05
C ALA A 113 -10.38 -6.75 -10.73
N LYS A 114 -10.69 -5.59 -11.26
CA LYS A 114 -11.94 -5.28 -11.99
C LYS A 114 -11.62 -4.61 -13.30
N GLY A 115 -12.48 -4.78 -14.31
CA GLY A 115 -12.37 -4.08 -15.59
C GLY A 115 -12.74 -2.60 -15.46
N LEU A 116 -11.81 -1.76 -15.05
CA LEU A 116 -12.02 -0.34 -14.76
C LEU A 116 -11.67 0.60 -15.94
N GLY A 117 -11.18 0.07 -17.05
CA GLY A 117 -10.89 0.87 -18.24
C GLY A 117 -9.43 0.83 -18.69
N ALA A 118 -8.53 0.15 -17.97
CA ALA A 118 -7.16 -0.08 -18.43
C ALA A 118 -7.15 -0.83 -19.78
N ALA A 119 -6.22 -0.46 -20.66
CA ALA A 119 -6.04 -1.03 -21.98
C ALA A 119 -4.65 -1.69 -22.13
N LYS A 120 -4.49 -2.47 -23.18
CA LYS A 120 -3.20 -3.07 -23.51
C LYS A 120 -2.17 -1.98 -23.82
N GLY A 121 -1.06 -2.01 -23.12
CA GLY A 121 0.04 -1.04 -23.22
C GLY A 121 0.00 0.04 -22.17
N ASP A 122 -1.05 0.13 -21.36
CA ASP A 122 -1.07 0.99 -20.19
C ASP A 122 -0.07 0.48 -19.15
N ARG A 123 0.46 1.40 -18.35
CA ARG A 123 1.38 1.11 -17.26
C ARG A 123 0.72 1.40 -15.92
N VAL A 124 0.96 0.54 -14.94
CA VAL A 124 0.53 0.77 -13.57
C VAL A 124 1.46 1.77 -12.87
N SER A 125 0.91 2.59 -12.02
CA SER A 125 1.63 3.48 -11.10
C SER A 125 0.97 3.42 -9.74
N LEU A 126 1.77 3.35 -8.69
CA LEU A 126 1.33 3.28 -7.30
C LEU A 126 1.77 4.54 -6.55
N GLY A 127 0.84 5.19 -5.88
CA GLY A 127 1.08 6.27 -4.93
C GLY A 127 0.75 5.82 -3.52
N VAL A 128 1.64 6.10 -2.57
CA VAL A 128 1.44 5.85 -1.14
C VAL A 128 1.80 7.12 -0.39
N GLU A 129 0.90 7.56 0.48
CA GLU A 129 1.12 8.68 1.38
C GLU A 129 0.70 8.28 2.78
N ALA A 130 1.49 8.62 3.79
CA ALA A 130 1.19 8.30 5.16
C ALA A 130 1.40 9.51 6.09
N VAL A 131 0.49 9.66 7.04
CA VAL A 131 0.50 10.75 8.01
C VAL A 131 0.15 10.25 9.40
N ASN A 132 0.61 10.96 10.44
CA ASN A 132 0.14 10.73 11.79
C ASN A 132 -1.31 11.19 11.93
N ALA A 133 -2.16 10.32 12.45
CA ALA A 133 -3.57 10.59 12.77
C ALA A 133 -3.87 10.53 14.27
N SER A 134 -2.85 10.29 15.12
CA SER A 134 -3.01 10.23 16.56
C SER A 134 -3.43 11.61 17.13
N SER A 135 -4.46 11.64 17.96
CA SER A 135 -4.92 12.88 18.62
C SER A 135 -4.09 13.26 19.85
N ASP A 136 -3.44 12.28 20.47
CA ASP A 136 -2.62 12.40 21.68
C ASP A 136 -1.35 11.55 21.57
N VAL A 137 -0.37 11.88 22.42
CA VAL A 137 0.92 11.19 22.45
C VAL A 137 1.33 10.77 23.87
N THR A 138 0.42 10.85 24.85
CA THR A 138 0.68 10.43 26.22
C THR A 138 -0.59 9.82 26.83
N ALA A 139 -0.52 8.57 27.21
CA ALA A 139 -1.56 7.89 27.97
C ALA A 139 -1.51 8.32 29.46
N THR A 140 -2.66 8.29 30.12
CA THR A 140 -2.79 8.61 31.54
C THR A 140 -3.58 7.49 32.22
N ASP A 141 -3.60 7.46 33.56
CA ASP A 141 -4.34 6.43 34.31
C ASP A 141 -5.84 6.40 34.00
N ASP A 142 -6.37 7.51 33.52
CA ASP A 142 -7.80 7.64 33.16
C ASP A 142 -8.07 7.43 31.67
N ARG A 143 -7.01 7.37 30.82
CA ARG A 143 -7.19 7.32 29.37
C ARG A 143 -5.99 6.74 28.63
N ASP A 144 -6.26 5.69 27.87
CA ASP A 144 -5.33 5.15 26.88
C ASP A 144 -5.21 6.08 25.66
N VAL A 145 -4.09 5.99 24.95
CA VAL A 145 -3.87 6.69 23.66
C VAL A 145 -4.13 5.73 22.51
N ASN A 146 -4.93 6.15 21.54
CA ASN A 146 -5.00 5.51 20.23
C ASN A 146 -3.94 6.15 19.32
N ALA A 147 -2.84 5.43 19.10
CA ALA A 147 -1.77 5.85 18.19
C ALA A 147 -2.05 5.30 16.80
N GLU A 148 -2.26 6.18 15.83
CA GLU A 148 -2.79 5.86 14.50
C GLU A 148 -1.96 6.51 13.40
N ILE A 149 -1.81 5.79 12.29
CA ILE A 149 -1.19 6.28 11.06
C ILE A 149 -2.20 6.08 9.94
N ASP A 150 -2.57 7.16 9.26
CA ASP A 150 -3.36 7.07 8.04
C ASP A 150 -2.45 6.79 6.84
N VAL A 151 -2.76 5.74 6.10
CA VAL A 151 -2.01 5.34 4.90
C VAL A 151 -2.96 5.36 3.70
N SER A 152 -2.81 6.35 2.83
CA SER A 152 -3.53 6.47 1.57
C SER A 152 -2.79 5.74 0.46
N LEU A 153 -3.52 4.93 -0.30
CA LEU A 153 -3.02 4.08 -1.38
C LEU A 153 -3.79 4.38 -2.66
N VAL A 154 -3.09 4.71 -3.74
CA VAL A 154 -3.74 4.92 -5.04
C VAL A 154 -2.96 4.17 -6.12
N ALA A 155 -3.62 3.24 -6.80
CA ALA A 155 -3.11 2.60 -7.99
C ALA A 155 -3.80 3.19 -9.23
N LEU A 156 -2.99 3.62 -10.21
CA LEU A 156 -3.46 4.18 -11.47
C LEU A 156 -2.94 3.33 -12.63
N THR A 157 -3.69 3.28 -13.73
CA THR A 157 -3.12 2.95 -15.04
C THR A 157 -3.09 4.19 -15.92
N LEU A 158 -2.01 4.34 -16.66
CA LEU A 158 -1.76 5.49 -17.53
C LEU A 158 -1.55 5.01 -18.97
N ASP A 159 -2.18 5.69 -19.92
CA ASP A 159 -1.91 5.51 -21.36
C ASP A 159 -0.55 6.11 -21.77
N ALA A 160 -0.24 5.99 -23.07
CA ALA A 160 1.01 6.52 -23.65
C ALA A 160 1.12 8.05 -23.55
N GLU A 161 0.01 8.76 -23.48
CA GLU A 161 -0.09 10.21 -23.32
C GLU A 161 -0.06 10.65 -21.85
N GLY A 162 0.04 9.70 -20.89
CA GLY A 162 0.07 9.95 -19.46
C GLY A 162 -1.29 10.34 -18.87
N ARG A 163 -2.39 9.91 -19.49
CA ARG A 163 -3.74 10.09 -18.98
C ARG A 163 -4.17 8.88 -18.17
N VAL A 164 -4.90 9.13 -17.10
CA VAL A 164 -5.47 8.08 -16.24
C VAL A 164 -6.52 7.30 -17.03
N THR A 165 -6.32 6.00 -17.20
CA THR A 165 -7.27 5.08 -17.84
C THR A 165 -8.10 4.31 -16.83
N SER A 166 -7.51 3.97 -15.68
CA SER A 166 -8.22 3.43 -14.52
C SER A 166 -7.60 3.88 -13.21
N ALA A 167 -8.35 3.82 -12.13
CA ALA A 167 -7.88 4.14 -10.80
C ALA A 167 -8.57 3.27 -9.73
N VAL A 168 -7.82 2.96 -8.69
CA VAL A 168 -8.31 2.40 -7.43
C VAL A 168 -7.66 3.19 -6.30
N ALA A 169 -8.44 3.72 -5.37
CA ALA A 169 -7.94 4.35 -4.17
C ALA A 169 -8.43 3.57 -2.94
N ASP A 170 -7.56 3.36 -1.99
CA ASP A 170 -7.85 2.70 -0.72
C ASP A 170 -7.16 3.43 0.43
N MET A 171 -7.52 3.11 1.66
CA MET A 171 -6.92 3.67 2.85
C MET A 171 -6.84 2.62 3.94
N ALA A 172 -5.71 2.54 4.62
CA ALA A 172 -5.55 1.77 5.85
C ALA A 172 -5.31 2.73 7.02
N GLU A 173 -5.92 2.43 8.16
CA GLU A 173 -5.80 3.19 9.41
C GLU A 173 -5.25 2.23 10.50
N PRO A 174 -3.97 1.78 10.38
CA PRO A 174 -3.37 0.99 11.43
C PRO A 174 -3.25 1.79 12.72
N ALA A 175 -3.90 1.29 13.76
CA ALA A 175 -3.91 1.90 15.07
C ALA A 175 -3.52 0.89 16.14
N LEU A 176 -2.91 1.38 17.22
CA LEU A 176 -2.63 0.61 18.43
C LEU A 176 -3.00 1.42 19.68
N THR A 177 -3.39 0.73 20.73
CA THR A 177 -3.70 1.35 22.01
C THR A 177 -2.49 1.27 22.93
N VAL A 178 -2.14 2.41 23.55
CA VAL A 178 -1.06 2.52 24.54
C VAL A 178 -1.66 2.88 25.90
N ALA A 179 -1.38 2.08 26.91
CA ALA A 179 -1.78 2.30 28.32
C ALA A 179 -0.77 3.18 29.07
N SER A 180 -1.16 3.71 30.24
CA SER A 180 -0.33 4.60 31.07
C SER A 180 0.98 3.98 31.53
N ASP A 181 1.07 2.66 31.61
CA ASP A 181 2.29 1.91 31.94
C ASP A 181 3.17 1.57 30.73
N GLY A 182 2.79 2.06 29.54
CA GLY A 182 3.47 1.79 28.28
C GLY A 182 3.07 0.44 27.65
N GLY A 183 2.09 -0.26 28.18
CA GLY A 183 1.53 -1.48 27.58
C GLY A 183 0.93 -1.20 26.22
N ILE A 184 1.29 -1.99 25.19
CA ILE A 184 0.80 -1.83 23.83
C ILE A 184 -0.16 -2.97 23.47
N THR A 185 -1.33 -2.61 22.97
CA THR A 185 -2.28 -3.54 22.36
C THR A 185 -2.46 -3.18 20.88
N ALA A 186 -2.17 -4.14 20.00
CA ALA A 186 -2.34 -3.98 18.55
C ALA A 186 -3.38 -4.96 18.01
N PRO A 187 -4.11 -4.63 16.95
CA PRO A 187 -5.03 -5.57 16.31
C PRO A 187 -4.25 -6.69 15.61
N ASP A 188 -4.81 -7.90 15.59
CA ASP A 188 -4.23 -9.05 14.88
C ASP A 188 -4.16 -8.82 13.36
N LYS A 189 -5.06 -8.01 12.84
CA LYS A 189 -5.19 -7.69 11.42
C LYS A 189 -5.62 -6.25 11.22
N VAL A 190 -4.99 -5.58 10.27
CA VAL A 190 -5.43 -4.28 9.75
C VAL A 190 -6.21 -4.54 8.45
N GLU A 191 -7.46 -4.12 8.40
CA GLU A 191 -8.29 -4.12 7.19
C GLU A 191 -8.34 -2.71 6.60
N THR A 192 -8.21 -2.61 5.29
CA THR A 192 -8.40 -1.32 4.61
C THR A 192 -9.87 -0.90 4.59
N LYS A 193 -10.16 0.37 4.28
CA LYS A 193 -11.55 0.85 4.19
C LYS A 193 -12.34 0.13 3.09
N LEU A 194 -11.71 -0.23 1.97
CA LEU A 194 -12.36 -1.07 0.95
C LEU A 194 -12.69 -2.46 1.46
N GLU A 195 -11.81 -3.08 2.26
CA GLU A 195 -12.05 -4.39 2.86
C GLU A 195 -13.16 -4.36 3.91
N GLN A 196 -13.28 -3.29 4.65
CA GLN A 196 -14.35 -3.09 5.63
C GLN A 196 -15.70 -2.90 4.93
N GLY A 197 -15.74 -2.24 3.76
CA GLY A 197 -16.98 -1.99 3.01
C GLY A 197 -18.01 -1.29 3.87
N ASP A 198 -19.26 -1.83 3.94
CA ASP A 198 -20.34 -1.26 4.75
C ASP A 198 -20.05 -1.28 6.27
N ARG A 199 -19.09 -2.10 6.73
CA ARG A 199 -18.70 -2.14 8.16
C ARG A 199 -17.93 -0.91 8.60
N TYR A 200 -17.35 -0.15 7.66
CA TYR A 200 -16.69 1.12 7.98
C TYR A 200 -17.68 2.15 8.54
N GLY A 201 -18.94 2.11 8.08
CA GLY A 201 -20.06 2.79 8.73
C GLY A 201 -20.13 4.29 8.47
N MET A 202 -19.55 4.79 7.37
CA MET A 202 -19.55 6.22 7.03
C MET A 202 -20.91 6.73 6.53
N ARG A 203 -21.77 5.85 6.00
CA ARG A 203 -23.02 6.21 5.33
C ARG A 203 -23.88 7.19 6.12
N GLY A 204 -24.06 6.94 7.41
CA GLY A 204 -24.88 7.79 8.28
C GLY A 204 -24.31 9.19 8.55
N ALA A 205 -22.99 9.35 8.44
CA ALA A 205 -22.30 10.63 8.64
C ALA A 205 -22.10 11.39 7.30
N SER A 206 -22.21 10.70 6.17
CA SER A 206 -22.01 11.29 4.85
C SER A 206 -23.24 12.10 4.41
N SER A 207 -23.03 13.34 4.00
CA SER A 207 -24.09 14.20 3.41
C SER A 207 -24.69 13.63 2.13
N LEU A 208 -23.95 12.73 1.43
CA LEU A 208 -24.40 12.04 0.23
C LEU A 208 -25.04 10.67 0.55
N ASN A 209 -25.14 10.28 1.83
CA ASN A 209 -25.62 8.98 2.26
C ASN A 209 -24.90 7.81 1.59
N LYS A 210 -23.56 7.94 1.47
CA LYS A 210 -22.68 6.96 0.84
C LYS A 210 -21.63 6.45 1.80
N GLU A 211 -21.21 5.20 1.60
CA GLU A 211 -20.04 4.63 2.25
C GLU A 211 -18.74 5.14 1.66
N TRP A 212 -17.64 4.95 2.40
CA TRP A 212 -16.33 5.40 2.00
C TRP A 212 -15.91 4.86 0.61
N TYR A 213 -16.15 3.58 0.35
CA TYR A 213 -15.81 2.97 -0.94
C TYR A 213 -16.59 3.58 -2.11
N GLU A 214 -17.86 4.00 -1.91
CA GLU A 214 -18.67 4.67 -2.94
C GLU A 214 -18.12 6.07 -3.27
N HIS A 215 -17.57 6.78 -2.27
CA HIS A 215 -16.86 8.03 -2.48
C HIS A 215 -15.55 7.81 -3.22
N SER A 216 -14.76 6.79 -2.82
CA SER A 216 -13.52 6.40 -3.47
C SER A 216 -13.74 6.04 -4.95
N GLU A 217 -14.76 5.23 -5.26
CA GLU A 217 -15.13 4.90 -6.65
C GLU A 217 -15.53 6.14 -7.46
N GLY A 218 -16.26 7.07 -6.86
CA GLY A 218 -16.61 8.36 -7.46
C GLY A 218 -15.39 9.20 -7.80
N PHE A 219 -14.47 9.34 -6.85
CA PHE A 219 -13.20 10.03 -7.06
C PHE A 219 -12.35 9.37 -8.14
N CYS A 220 -12.16 8.05 -8.09
CA CYS A 220 -11.43 7.29 -9.09
C CYS A 220 -12.03 7.46 -10.50
N SER A 221 -13.36 7.48 -10.60
CA SER A 221 -14.06 7.74 -11.86
C SER A 221 -13.80 9.16 -12.38
N TYR A 222 -13.73 10.14 -11.50
CA TYR A 222 -13.43 11.53 -11.84
C TYR A 222 -12.00 11.74 -12.35
N LEU A 223 -11.05 10.89 -11.93
CA LEU A 223 -9.65 10.94 -12.38
C LEU A 223 -9.48 10.50 -13.83
N LYS A 224 -10.39 9.68 -14.39
CA LYS A 224 -10.26 9.13 -15.74
C LYS A 224 -10.13 10.21 -16.80
N GLY A 225 -9.19 10.00 -17.73
CA GLY A 225 -8.86 10.91 -18.82
C GLY A 225 -8.00 12.11 -18.39
N LYS A 226 -7.78 12.33 -17.10
CA LYS A 226 -6.96 13.44 -16.60
C LYS A 226 -5.48 13.13 -16.71
N THR A 227 -4.71 14.16 -16.98
CA THR A 227 -3.25 14.19 -16.88
C THR A 227 -2.81 14.48 -15.44
N ARG A 228 -1.52 14.26 -15.14
CA ARG A 228 -0.93 14.64 -13.85
C ARG A 228 -1.19 16.09 -13.47
N ALA A 229 -1.08 17.02 -14.42
CA ALA A 229 -1.29 18.45 -14.17
C ALA A 229 -2.75 18.75 -13.80
N GLU A 230 -3.70 18.11 -14.49
CA GLU A 230 -5.13 18.25 -14.21
C GLU A 230 -5.51 17.63 -12.87
N VAL A 231 -4.88 16.52 -12.47
CA VAL A 231 -5.07 15.93 -11.13
C VAL A 231 -4.51 16.84 -10.05
N ALA A 232 -3.32 17.40 -10.24
CA ALA A 232 -2.70 18.32 -9.29
C ALA A 232 -3.47 19.63 -9.12
N ALA A 233 -4.31 20.00 -10.09
CA ALA A 233 -5.14 21.20 -10.06
C ALA A 233 -6.54 20.97 -9.45
N ILE A 234 -6.84 19.74 -8.97
CA ILE A 234 -8.12 19.45 -8.30
C ILE A 234 -8.14 20.19 -6.97
N PRO A 235 -9.15 21.05 -6.72
CA PRO A 235 -9.26 21.74 -5.43
C PRO A 235 -9.45 20.73 -4.29
N ALA A 236 -8.70 20.89 -3.20
CA ALA A 236 -8.79 20.04 -2.02
C ALA A 236 -9.63 20.66 -0.89
N ASP A 237 -10.11 21.89 -1.06
CA ASP A 237 -10.84 22.68 -0.08
C ASP A 237 -12.36 22.72 -0.26
N GLY A 238 -12.88 21.95 -1.22
CA GLY A 238 -14.32 21.89 -1.52
C GLY A 238 -14.86 23.11 -2.28
N SER A 239 -13.99 23.94 -2.87
CA SER A 239 -14.37 25.10 -3.71
C SER A 239 -14.53 24.74 -5.19
#